data_27db2e103289d160f64b394d8483fae1
#
_entry.id   27db2e103289d160f64b394d8483fae1
#
_cell.length_a   1.000
_cell.length_b   1.000
_cell.length_c   1.000
_cell.angle_alpha   90.00
_cell.angle_beta   90.00
_cell.angle_gamma   90.00
#
_symmetry.space_group_name_H-M   'P 1'
#
loop_
_entity.id
_entity.type
_entity.pdbx_description
1 polymer ?
#
loop_
_entity_poly.entity_id
_entity_poly.type
_entity_poly.pdbx_seq_one_letter_code
_entity_poly.pdbx_strand_id
1 'polypeptide(L)'
;MKKKSMNPTVKFVLSVISLMIGIVWVTASITVISSMTTAVKPGGVVVLLLFSALFLTLGIRGLLRWRSQQQAGGKKPGKAVIAILSAMGVLLLAEMVLVLPATWQTGRLNSTLQPYVQESWSDGKGTMPEHPSFVFYNMTTGQFSVPSRGTYPQGTSDPKETNVVVAYRESVQKDGVWVDKSTGKNVGAGLKQKVSLYVIRLDDWSLITQADFSVQLDYGENGRNVLHMNQVESYLDDLFEE
;
A
#
# COMPACT_ATOMS: atom_id res chain seq x y z
N MET A 1 15.73 -47.42 -17.23
CA MET A 1 14.51 -46.82 -16.63
C MET A 1 13.89 -45.85 -17.64
N LYS A 2 12.69 -46.13 -18.23
CA LYS A 2 11.98 -45.20 -19.12
C LYS A 2 11.46 -44.03 -18.24
N LYS A 3 11.97 -42.80 -18.41
CA LYS A 3 11.42 -41.61 -17.81
C LYS A 3 9.95 -41.49 -18.27
N LYS A 4 9.02 -41.67 -17.32
CA LYS A 4 7.56 -41.48 -17.56
C LYS A 4 7.35 -40.02 -17.96
N SER A 5 7.04 -39.73 -19.23
CA SER A 5 6.84 -38.36 -19.68
C SER A 5 5.56 -37.82 -19.06
N MET A 6 5.65 -36.66 -18.45
CA MET A 6 4.53 -35.97 -17.81
C MET A 6 3.45 -35.67 -18.89
N ASN A 7 2.18 -35.80 -18.48
CA ASN A 7 1.02 -35.55 -19.35
C ASN A 7 1.08 -34.10 -19.94
N PRO A 8 0.87 -33.92 -21.26
CA PRO A 8 0.92 -32.61 -21.91
C PRO A 8 0.00 -31.56 -21.26
N THR A 9 -1.19 -31.98 -20.82
CA THR A 9 -2.13 -31.09 -20.10
C THR A 9 -1.59 -30.59 -18.78
N VAL A 10 -0.89 -31.46 -18.00
CA VAL A 10 -0.25 -31.09 -16.74
C VAL A 10 0.88 -30.09 -16.99
N LYS A 11 1.68 -30.30 -18.04
CA LYS A 11 2.74 -29.35 -18.43
C LYS A 11 2.16 -27.98 -18.80
N PHE A 12 1.04 -27.95 -19.52
CA PHE A 12 0.34 -26.71 -19.87
C PHE A 12 -0.13 -25.97 -18.61
N VAL A 13 -0.84 -26.65 -17.72
CA VAL A 13 -1.34 -26.08 -16.46
C VAL A 13 -0.19 -25.50 -15.61
N LEU A 14 0.89 -26.27 -15.44
CA LEU A 14 2.08 -25.80 -14.70
C LEU A 14 2.72 -24.56 -15.35
N SER A 15 2.74 -24.49 -16.68
CA SER A 15 3.29 -23.33 -17.39
C SER A 15 2.45 -22.07 -17.19
N VAL A 16 1.12 -22.21 -17.20
CA VAL A 16 0.20 -21.09 -16.94
C VAL A 16 0.32 -20.64 -15.48
N ILE A 17 0.35 -21.59 -14.52
CA ILE A 17 0.56 -21.27 -13.11
C ILE A 17 1.89 -20.54 -12.90
N SER A 18 2.99 -21.00 -13.51
CA SER A 18 4.28 -20.33 -13.44
C SER A 18 4.22 -18.91 -14.00
N LEU A 19 3.52 -18.70 -15.12
CA LEU A 19 3.35 -17.36 -15.70
C LEU A 19 2.59 -16.44 -14.75
N MET A 20 1.50 -16.93 -14.14
CA MET A 20 0.69 -16.20 -13.17
C MET A 20 1.49 -15.80 -11.94
N ILE A 21 2.26 -16.75 -11.36
CA ILE A 21 3.16 -16.47 -10.25
C ILE A 21 4.17 -15.38 -10.65
N GLY A 22 4.75 -15.46 -11.86
CA GLY A 22 5.67 -14.44 -12.36
C GLY A 22 5.04 -13.05 -12.43
N ILE A 23 3.79 -12.94 -12.88
CA ILE A 23 3.05 -11.68 -12.94
C ILE A 23 2.81 -11.11 -11.53
N VAL A 24 2.35 -11.93 -10.58
CA VAL A 24 2.15 -11.52 -9.18
C VAL A 24 3.46 -10.99 -8.56
N TRP A 25 4.59 -11.67 -8.83
CA TRP A 25 5.90 -11.21 -8.34
C TRP A 25 6.36 -9.91 -8.98
N VAL A 26 6.05 -9.66 -10.26
CA VAL A 26 6.28 -8.35 -10.91
C VAL A 26 5.47 -7.26 -10.22
N THR A 27 4.18 -7.50 -9.99
CA THR A 27 3.30 -6.54 -9.30
C THR A 27 3.82 -6.24 -7.89
N ALA A 28 4.17 -7.27 -7.12
CA ALA A 28 4.77 -7.12 -5.80
C ALA A 28 6.09 -6.32 -5.86
N SER A 29 6.94 -6.56 -6.87
CA SER A 29 8.19 -5.82 -7.06
C SER A 29 7.93 -4.34 -7.35
N ILE A 30 6.95 -4.02 -8.20
CA ILE A 30 6.54 -2.64 -8.50
C ILE A 30 6.02 -1.97 -7.24
N THR A 31 5.17 -2.65 -6.47
CA THR A 31 4.64 -2.14 -5.20
C THR A 31 5.76 -1.83 -4.21
N VAL A 32 6.72 -2.75 -4.04
CA VAL A 32 7.88 -2.55 -3.16
C VAL A 32 8.75 -1.39 -3.64
N ILE A 33 9.02 -1.27 -4.95
CA ILE A 33 9.81 -0.17 -5.52
C ILE A 33 9.08 1.17 -5.34
N SER A 34 7.77 1.22 -5.58
CA SER A 34 6.97 2.44 -5.45
C SER A 34 6.78 2.89 -3.99
N SER A 35 6.83 1.96 -3.05
CA SER A 35 6.77 2.22 -1.61
C SER A 35 8.16 2.39 -0.97
N MET A 36 9.23 2.43 -1.76
CA MET A 36 10.60 2.57 -1.24
C MET A 36 10.78 3.88 -0.48
N THR A 37 10.50 3.80 0.79
CA THR A 37 11.17 4.56 1.82
C THR A 37 12.52 3.88 2.10
N THR A 38 13.47 4.62 2.62
CA THR A 38 14.87 4.26 2.91
C THR A 38 15.13 2.91 3.60
N ALA A 39 14.08 2.17 3.98
CA ALA A 39 14.16 0.92 4.74
C ALA A 39 14.34 -0.36 3.89
N VAL A 40 14.05 -0.34 2.59
CA VAL A 40 14.15 -1.54 1.75
C VAL A 40 15.57 -1.67 1.21
N LYS A 41 16.30 -2.67 1.71
CA LYS A 41 17.65 -2.98 1.19
C LYS A 41 17.57 -3.31 -0.30
N PRO A 42 18.40 -2.67 -1.16
CA PRO A 42 18.40 -2.88 -2.62
C PRO A 42 18.48 -4.36 -3.03
N GLY A 43 19.14 -5.19 -2.23
CA GLY A 43 19.22 -6.64 -2.45
C GLY A 43 17.87 -7.35 -2.47
N GLY A 44 16.89 -6.90 -1.67
CA GLY A 44 15.55 -7.49 -1.65
C GLY A 44 14.81 -7.32 -2.97
N VAL A 45 14.89 -6.13 -3.57
CA VAL A 45 14.27 -5.83 -4.87
C VAL A 45 14.89 -6.66 -6.00
N VAL A 46 16.23 -6.80 -5.99
CA VAL A 46 16.94 -7.63 -6.98
C VAL A 46 16.47 -9.09 -6.90
N VAL A 47 16.32 -9.64 -5.70
CA VAL A 47 15.80 -10.99 -5.50
C VAL A 47 14.38 -11.13 -6.05
N LEU A 48 13.48 -10.21 -5.76
CA LEU A 48 12.10 -10.22 -6.28
C LEU A 48 12.07 -10.19 -7.81
N LEU A 49 12.88 -9.34 -8.44
CA LEU A 49 12.99 -9.24 -9.90
C LEU A 49 13.55 -10.52 -10.52
N LEU A 50 14.55 -11.15 -9.90
CA LEU A 50 15.09 -12.42 -10.35
C LEU A 50 14.06 -13.56 -10.29
N PHE A 51 13.28 -13.65 -9.21
CA PHE A 51 12.19 -14.62 -9.10
C PHE A 51 11.11 -14.37 -10.16
N SER A 52 10.71 -13.12 -10.39
CA SER A 52 9.77 -12.75 -11.44
C SER A 52 10.26 -13.20 -12.82
N ALA A 53 11.50 -12.89 -13.16
CA ALA A 53 12.12 -13.27 -14.43
C ALA A 53 12.19 -14.80 -14.61
N LEU A 54 12.52 -15.53 -13.54
CA LEU A 54 12.56 -16.99 -13.55
C LEU A 54 11.19 -17.60 -13.87
N PHE A 55 10.15 -17.20 -13.13
CA PHE A 55 8.79 -17.74 -13.32
C PHE A 55 8.18 -17.35 -14.66
N LEU A 56 8.39 -16.11 -15.13
CA LEU A 56 7.96 -15.67 -16.46
C LEU A 56 8.65 -16.50 -17.56
N THR A 57 9.96 -16.70 -17.43
CA THR A 57 10.72 -17.49 -18.42
C THR A 57 10.25 -18.95 -18.47
N LEU A 58 10.01 -19.57 -17.31
CA LEU A 58 9.50 -20.93 -17.21
C LEU A 58 8.09 -21.04 -17.81
N GLY A 59 7.21 -20.09 -17.50
CA GLY A 59 5.85 -20.03 -18.03
C GLY A 59 5.83 -19.87 -19.55
N ILE A 60 6.56 -18.88 -20.08
CA ILE A 60 6.64 -18.61 -21.53
C ILE A 60 7.22 -19.83 -22.28
N ARG A 61 8.34 -20.36 -21.82
CA ARG A 61 8.98 -21.56 -22.43
C ARG A 61 8.02 -22.75 -22.42
N GLY A 62 7.28 -22.96 -21.33
CA GLY A 62 6.32 -24.02 -21.22
C GLY A 62 5.16 -23.88 -22.21
N LEU A 63 4.62 -22.67 -22.36
CA LEU A 63 3.56 -22.36 -23.33
C LEU A 63 4.03 -22.54 -24.78
N LEU A 64 5.25 -22.08 -25.11
CA LEU A 64 5.82 -22.27 -26.45
C LEU A 64 6.00 -23.75 -26.80
N ARG A 65 6.51 -24.55 -25.86
CA ARG A 65 6.63 -26.01 -26.04
C ARG A 65 5.26 -26.68 -26.18
N TRP A 66 4.28 -26.26 -25.39
CA TRP A 66 2.93 -26.79 -25.52
C TRP A 66 2.32 -26.45 -26.89
N ARG A 67 2.49 -25.18 -27.35
CA ARG A 67 2.03 -24.77 -28.69
C ARG A 67 2.65 -25.62 -29.81
N SER A 68 3.95 -25.90 -29.76
CA SER A 68 4.63 -26.74 -30.73
C SER A 68 4.11 -28.19 -30.71
N GLN A 69 3.80 -28.75 -29.53
CA GLN A 69 3.22 -30.08 -29.37
C GLN A 69 1.78 -30.14 -29.92
N GLN A 70 1.00 -29.06 -29.79
CA GLN A 70 -0.35 -28.98 -30.39
C GLN A 70 -0.29 -29.01 -31.92
N GLN A 71 0.65 -28.29 -32.52
CA GLN A 71 0.88 -28.32 -33.97
C GLN A 71 1.27 -29.71 -34.49
N ALA A 72 1.93 -30.52 -33.65
CA ALA A 72 2.32 -31.89 -33.91
C ALA A 72 1.20 -32.93 -33.61
N GLY A 73 -0.06 -32.51 -33.44
CA GLY A 73 -1.21 -33.43 -33.22
C GLY A 73 -1.45 -33.80 -31.74
N GLY A 74 -0.95 -33.05 -30.79
CA GLY A 74 -1.15 -33.27 -29.36
C GLY A 74 -2.63 -33.06 -28.91
N LYS A 75 -3.04 -33.76 -27.83
CA LYS A 75 -4.37 -33.60 -27.22
C LYS A 75 -4.58 -32.20 -26.66
N LYS A 76 -5.70 -31.57 -27.03
CA LYS A 76 -6.11 -30.26 -26.49
C LYS A 76 -6.51 -30.38 -25.01
N PRO A 77 -6.28 -29.35 -24.18
CA PRO A 77 -6.75 -29.33 -22.81
C PRO A 77 -8.28 -29.35 -22.78
N GLY A 78 -8.85 -30.00 -21.76
CA GLY A 78 -10.30 -30.05 -21.59
C GLY A 78 -10.90 -28.66 -21.37
N LYS A 79 -12.14 -28.44 -21.79
CA LYS A 79 -12.86 -27.15 -21.65
C LYS A 79 -12.86 -26.62 -20.21
N ALA A 80 -13.00 -27.51 -19.21
CA ALA A 80 -12.95 -27.13 -17.80
C ALA A 80 -11.60 -26.53 -17.40
N VAL A 81 -10.48 -27.06 -17.88
CA VAL A 81 -9.14 -26.53 -17.61
C VAL A 81 -8.96 -25.12 -18.19
N ILE A 82 -9.44 -24.94 -19.43
CA ILE A 82 -9.42 -23.63 -20.10
C ILE A 82 -10.26 -22.62 -19.32
N ALA A 83 -11.48 -23.00 -18.90
CA ALA A 83 -12.37 -22.12 -18.13
C ALA A 83 -11.75 -21.69 -16.78
N ILE A 84 -11.15 -22.62 -16.02
CA ILE A 84 -10.49 -22.31 -14.74
C ILE A 84 -9.32 -21.34 -14.96
N LEU A 85 -8.46 -21.61 -15.95
CA LEU A 85 -7.30 -20.76 -16.23
C LEU A 85 -7.71 -19.36 -16.71
N SER A 86 -8.80 -19.27 -17.50
CA SER A 86 -9.36 -17.97 -17.91
C SER A 86 -9.92 -17.19 -16.74
N ALA A 87 -10.67 -17.84 -15.84
CA ALA A 87 -11.18 -17.20 -14.62
C ALA A 87 -10.06 -16.67 -13.72
N MET A 88 -9.01 -17.47 -13.51
CA MET A 88 -7.82 -17.03 -12.78
C MET A 88 -7.12 -15.85 -13.47
N GLY A 89 -7.01 -15.85 -14.80
CA GLY A 89 -6.44 -14.76 -15.59
C GLY A 89 -7.24 -13.46 -15.42
N VAL A 90 -8.56 -13.55 -15.44
CA VAL A 90 -9.46 -12.39 -15.21
C VAL A 90 -9.28 -11.84 -13.78
N LEU A 91 -9.21 -12.70 -12.77
CA LEU A 91 -8.97 -12.28 -11.38
C LEU A 91 -7.64 -11.54 -11.23
N LEU A 92 -6.56 -12.06 -11.81
CA LEU A 92 -5.25 -11.39 -11.77
C LEU A 92 -5.25 -10.04 -12.51
N LEU A 93 -5.94 -9.96 -13.66
CA LEU A 93 -6.08 -8.69 -14.37
C LEU A 93 -6.89 -7.68 -13.55
N ALA A 94 -7.95 -8.11 -12.87
CA ALA A 94 -8.72 -7.26 -11.98
C ALA A 94 -7.86 -6.74 -10.81
N GLU A 95 -7.06 -7.60 -10.20
CA GLU A 95 -6.13 -7.23 -9.13
C GLU A 95 -5.09 -6.19 -9.63
N MET A 96 -4.51 -6.40 -10.81
CA MET A 96 -3.59 -5.44 -11.42
C MET A 96 -4.25 -4.08 -11.67
N VAL A 97 -5.47 -4.05 -12.19
CA VAL A 97 -6.20 -2.80 -12.47
C VAL A 97 -6.54 -2.04 -11.19
N LEU A 98 -6.82 -2.74 -10.09
CA LEU A 98 -7.18 -2.12 -8.82
C LEU A 98 -5.96 -1.66 -8.01
N VAL A 99 -4.89 -2.45 -8.00
CA VAL A 99 -3.71 -2.21 -7.13
C VAL A 99 -2.67 -1.29 -7.76
N LEU A 100 -2.37 -1.47 -9.06
CA LEU A 100 -1.32 -0.70 -9.73
C LEU A 100 -1.54 0.83 -9.74
N PRO A 101 -2.75 1.36 -10.00
CA PRO A 101 -2.95 2.81 -9.98
C PRO A 101 -2.68 3.42 -8.61
N ALA A 102 -3.15 2.80 -7.54
CA ALA A 102 -2.97 3.30 -6.17
C ALA A 102 -1.48 3.30 -5.77
N THR A 103 -0.76 2.23 -6.07
CA THR A 103 0.68 2.12 -5.77
C THR A 103 1.51 3.09 -6.61
N TRP A 104 1.14 3.30 -7.87
CA TRP A 104 1.82 4.26 -8.75
C TRP A 104 1.61 5.72 -8.31
N GLN A 105 0.38 6.08 -7.89
CA GLN A 105 0.08 7.39 -7.33
C GLN A 105 0.89 7.65 -6.05
N THR A 106 0.88 6.71 -5.11
CA THR A 106 1.68 6.81 -3.88
C THR A 106 3.19 6.91 -4.19
N GLY A 107 3.68 6.15 -5.16
CA GLY A 107 5.07 6.21 -5.61
C GLY A 107 5.44 7.57 -6.20
N ARG A 108 4.57 8.19 -7.00
CA ARG A 108 4.76 9.56 -7.53
C ARG A 108 4.81 10.60 -6.40
N LEU A 109 3.89 10.51 -5.43
CA LEU A 109 3.89 11.42 -4.28
C LEU A 109 5.20 11.29 -3.50
N ASN A 110 5.60 10.07 -3.16
CA ASN A 110 6.85 9.83 -2.42
C ASN A 110 8.07 10.35 -3.17
N SER A 111 8.20 10.08 -4.48
CA SER A 111 9.36 10.53 -5.24
C SER A 111 9.43 12.04 -5.42
N THR A 112 8.27 12.72 -5.48
CA THR A 112 8.20 14.16 -5.73
C THR A 112 8.24 14.98 -4.45
N LEU A 113 7.54 14.55 -3.39
CA LEU A 113 7.36 15.35 -2.18
C LEU A 113 8.30 14.95 -1.02
N GLN A 114 8.78 13.70 -0.98
CA GLN A 114 9.64 13.23 0.11
C GLN A 114 10.94 14.02 0.30
N PRO A 115 11.66 14.48 -0.75
CA PRO A 115 12.85 15.29 -0.57
C PRO A 115 12.60 16.57 0.23
N TYR A 116 11.39 17.09 0.17
CA TYR A 116 11.00 18.33 0.84
C TYR A 116 10.61 18.11 2.33
N VAL A 117 10.09 16.96 2.71
CA VAL A 117 9.63 16.69 4.09
C VAL A 117 10.76 16.29 5.04
N GLN A 118 11.97 16.08 4.53
CA GLN A 118 13.16 15.79 5.36
C GLN A 118 13.76 17.04 6.00
N GLU A 119 13.41 18.22 5.53
CA GLU A 119 13.84 19.48 6.10
C GLU A 119 12.87 19.90 7.21
N SER A 120 13.38 20.54 8.25
CA SER A 120 12.55 21.12 9.30
C SER A 120 11.69 22.23 8.70
N TRP A 121 10.38 22.14 8.83
CA TRP A 121 9.50 23.25 8.46
C TRP A 121 9.76 24.48 9.33
N SER A 122 9.58 25.65 8.76
CA SER A 122 9.76 26.90 9.47
C SER A 122 8.64 27.09 10.50
N ASP A 123 8.99 27.56 11.70
CA ASP A 123 8.04 27.93 12.75
C ASP A 123 7.19 29.18 12.40
N GLY A 124 7.24 29.63 11.14
CA GLY A 124 6.41 30.72 10.63
C GLY A 124 4.92 30.33 10.64
N LYS A 125 4.07 31.26 11.02
CA LYS A 125 2.61 31.08 10.91
C LYS A 125 2.22 31.13 9.43
N GLY A 126 2.16 29.97 8.78
CA GLY A 126 1.60 29.85 7.44
C GLY A 126 0.11 30.14 7.43
N THR A 127 -0.40 30.62 6.33
CA THR A 127 -1.84 30.79 6.10
C THR A 127 -2.33 29.67 5.17
N MET A 128 -3.57 29.22 5.39
CA MET A 128 -4.19 28.25 4.52
C MET A 128 -4.30 28.82 3.09
N PRO A 129 -3.95 28.09 2.03
CA PRO A 129 -4.22 28.50 0.66
C PRO A 129 -5.74 28.69 0.43
N GLU A 130 -6.12 29.59 -0.47
CA GLU A 130 -7.52 29.85 -0.83
C GLU A 130 -8.22 28.59 -1.38
N HIS A 131 -7.48 27.74 -2.10
CA HIS A 131 -7.94 26.44 -2.60
C HIS A 131 -7.02 25.36 -2.11
N PRO A 132 -7.23 24.84 -0.89
CA PRO A 132 -6.35 23.82 -0.32
C PRO A 132 -6.51 22.49 -1.09
N SER A 133 -5.37 21.90 -1.44
CA SER A 133 -5.30 20.57 -2.05
C SER A 133 -4.20 19.78 -1.34
N PHE A 134 -4.56 18.70 -0.66
CA PHE A 134 -3.66 18.09 0.29
C PHE A 134 -3.45 16.59 0.12
N VAL A 135 -2.34 16.13 0.71
CA VAL A 135 -1.99 14.73 0.89
C VAL A 135 -1.63 14.46 2.35
N PHE A 136 -1.79 13.23 2.79
CA PHE A 136 -1.30 12.80 4.09
C PHE A 136 0.16 12.36 4.02
N TYR A 137 0.92 12.64 5.08
CA TYR A 137 2.27 12.15 5.28
C TYR A 137 2.43 11.51 6.66
N ASN A 138 2.64 10.21 6.69
CA ASN A 138 2.93 9.50 7.92
C ASN A 138 4.41 9.65 8.28
N MET A 139 4.70 10.45 9.31
CA MET A 139 6.08 10.74 9.75
C MET A 139 6.78 9.51 10.36
N THR A 140 6.03 8.50 10.81
CA THR A 140 6.59 7.29 11.38
C THR A 140 7.09 6.33 10.30
N THR A 141 6.33 6.20 9.20
CA THR A 141 6.70 5.33 8.07
C THR A 141 7.43 6.05 6.97
N GLY A 142 7.41 7.40 6.95
CA GLY A 142 7.97 8.22 5.89
C GLY A 142 7.21 8.09 4.57
N GLN A 143 5.90 7.83 4.60
CA GLN A 143 5.10 7.58 3.41
C GLN A 143 3.99 8.59 3.23
N PHE A 144 3.80 9.02 1.97
CA PHE A 144 2.62 9.75 1.57
C PHE A 144 1.45 8.81 1.28
N SER A 145 0.25 9.29 1.54
CA SER A 145 -0.99 8.62 1.15
C SER A 145 -2.01 9.62 0.62
N VAL A 146 -2.82 9.15 -0.32
CA VAL A 146 -3.89 9.94 -0.91
C VAL A 146 -5.10 9.89 0.02
N PRO A 147 -5.67 11.04 0.41
CA PRO A 147 -6.92 11.09 1.16
C PRO A 147 -8.07 10.43 0.40
N SER A 148 -8.99 9.80 1.12
CA SER A 148 -10.23 9.31 0.51
C SER A 148 -11.08 10.49 0.06
N ARG A 149 -11.37 10.60 -1.25
CA ARG A 149 -12.22 11.68 -1.79
C ARG A 149 -13.64 11.68 -1.25
N GLY A 150 -14.12 10.56 -0.74
CA GLY A 150 -15.43 10.47 -0.09
C GLY A 150 -15.45 11.11 1.29
N THR A 151 -14.31 11.15 1.97
CA THR A 151 -14.13 11.77 3.30
C THR A 151 -13.55 13.19 3.16
N TYR A 152 -12.58 13.35 2.25
CA TYR A 152 -11.85 14.62 2.07
C TYR A 152 -11.89 15.05 0.61
N PRO A 153 -12.86 15.90 0.20
CA PRO A 153 -12.99 16.37 -1.19
C PRO A 153 -11.75 17.12 -1.72
N GLN A 154 -11.03 17.79 -0.83
CA GLN A 154 -9.78 18.53 -1.14
C GLN A 154 -8.55 17.62 -1.28
N GLY A 155 -8.70 16.33 -1.05
CA GLY A 155 -7.62 15.36 -1.21
C GLY A 155 -7.20 15.20 -2.67
N THR A 156 -5.90 15.22 -2.95
CA THR A 156 -5.35 15.03 -4.30
C THR A 156 -4.39 13.85 -4.38
N SER A 157 -4.28 13.28 -5.56
CA SER A 157 -3.24 12.31 -5.90
C SER A 157 -2.15 12.87 -6.81
N ASP A 158 -2.31 14.12 -7.26
CA ASP A 158 -1.32 14.78 -8.13
C ASP A 158 -0.39 15.66 -7.29
N PRO A 159 0.93 15.34 -7.24
CA PRO A 159 1.90 16.14 -6.50
C PRO A 159 2.04 17.57 -7.03
N LYS A 160 1.60 17.86 -8.29
CA LYS A 160 1.62 19.22 -8.84
C LYS A 160 0.47 20.09 -8.35
N GLU A 161 -0.64 19.48 -7.98
CA GLU A 161 -1.81 20.16 -7.42
C GLU A 161 -1.72 20.29 -5.91
N THR A 162 -0.85 19.52 -5.26
CA THR A 162 -0.67 19.53 -3.81
C THR A 162 -0.03 20.85 -3.38
N ASN A 163 -0.71 21.59 -2.51
CA ASN A 163 -0.21 22.82 -1.90
C ASN A 163 -0.17 22.77 -0.36
N VAL A 164 -0.74 21.70 0.22
CA VAL A 164 -0.73 21.43 1.66
C VAL A 164 -0.32 19.98 1.93
N VAL A 165 0.47 19.75 2.96
CA VAL A 165 0.77 18.42 3.52
C VAL A 165 0.20 18.34 4.92
N VAL A 166 -0.63 17.33 5.16
CA VAL A 166 -1.09 16.96 6.50
C VAL A 166 -0.17 15.85 7.01
N ALA A 167 0.90 16.26 7.71
CA ALA A 167 1.84 15.33 8.31
C ALA A 167 1.31 14.88 9.68
N TYR A 168 1.44 13.58 9.97
CA TYR A 168 1.04 13.06 11.27
C TYR A 168 2.06 12.06 11.82
N ARG A 169 2.18 12.08 13.14
CA ARG A 169 2.98 11.11 13.90
C ARG A 169 2.06 10.42 14.88
N GLU A 170 2.10 9.09 14.87
CA GLU A 170 1.36 8.27 15.82
C GLU A 170 2.28 7.58 16.81
N SER A 171 1.81 7.38 18.02
CA SER A 171 2.48 6.60 19.05
C SER A 171 1.45 5.91 19.94
N VAL A 172 1.79 4.71 20.40
CA VAL A 172 0.99 3.98 21.40
C VAL A 172 1.81 3.93 22.68
N GLN A 173 1.21 4.40 23.77
CA GLN A 173 1.87 4.47 25.08
C GLN A 173 1.06 3.64 26.08
N LYS A 174 1.77 3.08 27.06
CA LYS A 174 1.10 2.45 28.20
C LYS A 174 0.45 3.53 29.08
N ASP A 175 -0.83 3.36 29.37
CA ASP A 175 -1.60 4.27 30.20
C ASP A 175 -2.51 3.47 31.14
N GLY A 176 -1.98 3.19 32.34
CA GLY A 176 -2.66 2.40 33.34
C GLY A 176 -2.67 0.88 33.08
N VAL A 177 -3.64 0.22 33.69
CA VAL A 177 -3.87 -1.23 33.58
C VAL A 177 -5.34 -1.52 33.39
N TRP A 178 -5.63 -2.53 32.59
CA TRP A 178 -6.97 -3.06 32.48
C TRP A 178 -7.29 -3.97 33.64
N VAL A 179 -8.42 -3.72 34.31
CA VAL A 179 -8.90 -4.50 35.41
C VAL A 179 -10.22 -5.16 35.04
N ASP A 180 -10.30 -6.45 35.20
CA ASP A 180 -11.55 -7.18 35.06
C ASP A 180 -12.53 -6.73 36.17
N LYS A 181 -13.66 -6.15 35.77
CA LYS A 181 -14.68 -5.59 36.68
C LYS A 181 -15.32 -6.65 37.60
N SER A 182 -15.35 -7.90 37.18
CA SER A 182 -15.96 -8.99 37.93
C SER A 182 -15.04 -9.57 39.00
N THR A 183 -13.74 -9.63 38.70
CA THR A 183 -12.73 -10.26 39.55
C THR A 183 -11.79 -9.28 40.25
N GLY A 184 -11.76 -8.03 39.81
CA GLY A 184 -10.81 -7.02 40.30
C GLY A 184 -9.36 -7.29 39.92
N LYS A 185 -9.11 -8.31 39.07
CA LYS A 185 -7.75 -8.70 38.67
C LYS A 185 -7.25 -7.85 37.48
N ASN A 186 -5.95 -7.55 37.52
CA ASN A 186 -5.28 -6.96 36.37
C ASN A 186 -5.21 -7.97 35.21
N VAL A 187 -5.74 -7.60 34.04
CA VAL A 187 -5.81 -8.45 32.85
C VAL A 187 -4.90 -7.95 31.72
N GLY A 188 -4.27 -6.81 31.87
CA GLY A 188 -3.33 -6.30 30.88
C GLY A 188 -2.96 -4.83 31.06
N ALA A 189 -2.03 -4.36 30.24
CA ALA A 189 -1.69 -2.94 30.18
C ALA A 189 -2.80 -2.15 29.47
N GLY A 190 -3.23 -1.03 30.07
CA GLY A 190 -4.00 -0.03 29.34
C GLY A 190 -3.10 0.65 28.29
N LEU A 191 -3.64 0.93 27.11
CA LEU A 191 -2.94 1.57 26.02
C LEU A 191 -3.66 2.84 25.63
N LYS A 192 -2.89 3.89 25.36
CA LYS A 192 -3.36 5.18 24.85
C LYS A 192 -2.66 5.46 23.53
N GLN A 193 -3.42 5.67 22.48
CA GLN A 193 -2.90 6.11 21.20
C GLN A 193 -2.90 7.62 21.15
N LYS A 194 -1.78 8.20 20.73
CA LYS A 194 -1.61 9.65 20.53
C LYS A 194 -1.29 9.90 19.07
N VAL A 195 -1.79 11.01 18.56
CA VAL A 195 -1.55 11.53 17.23
C VAL A 195 -1.17 12.99 17.33
N SER A 196 0.01 13.34 16.83
CA SER A 196 0.38 14.73 16.57
C SER A 196 0.20 14.99 15.08
N LEU A 197 -0.57 16.02 14.76
CA LEU A 197 -0.92 16.40 13.39
C LEU A 197 -0.34 17.79 13.12
N TYR A 198 0.28 17.93 11.94
CA TYR A 198 0.92 19.16 11.47
C TYR A 198 0.39 19.46 10.08
N VAL A 199 -0.14 20.65 9.88
CA VAL A 199 -0.61 21.11 8.57
C VAL A 199 0.39 22.10 8.04
N ILE A 200 1.00 21.77 6.89
CA ILE A 200 2.19 22.43 6.36
C ILE A 200 1.85 22.94 4.95
N ARG A 201 2.12 24.20 4.72
CA ARG A 201 2.06 24.81 3.39
C ARG A 201 3.29 24.43 2.59
N LEU A 202 3.12 23.98 1.35
CA LEU A 202 4.22 23.48 0.53
C LEU A 202 5.07 24.57 -0.10
N ASP A 203 4.51 25.76 -0.38
CA ASP A 203 5.21 26.83 -1.10
C ASP A 203 6.46 27.33 -0.35
N ASP A 204 6.35 27.45 0.96
CA ASP A 204 7.36 28.04 1.83
C ASP A 204 7.70 27.15 3.04
N TRP A 205 7.14 25.95 3.11
CA TRP A 205 7.30 24.98 4.22
C TRP A 205 6.92 25.55 5.58
N SER A 206 5.99 26.50 5.60
CA SER A 206 5.49 27.07 6.84
C SER A 206 4.44 26.18 7.49
N LEU A 207 4.51 26.10 8.83
CA LEU A 207 3.50 25.42 9.62
C LEU A 207 2.25 26.32 9.68
N ILE A 208 1.14 25.83 9.16
CA ILE A 208 -0.18 26.49 9.23
C ILE A 208 -0.75 26.30 10.63
N THR A 209 -0.84 25.05 11.08
CA THR A 209 -1.39 24.69 12.39
C THR A 209 -0.86 23.33 12.86
N GLN A 210 -0.99 23.11 14.16
CA GLN A 210 -0.64 21.86 14.83
C GLN A 210 -1.75 21.49 15.82
N ALA A 211 -2.07 20.20 15.91
CA ALA A 211 -3.01 19.66 16.88
C ALA A 211 -2.57 18.29 17.41
N ASP A 212 -2.87 18.02 18.68
CA ASP A 212 -2.60 16.76 19.33
C ASP A 212 -3.90 16.09 19.77
N PHE A 213 -4.05 14.81 19.40
CA PHE A 213 -5.22 14.00 19.73
C PHE A 213 -4.80 12.77 20.51
N SER A 214 -5.72 12.23 21.29
CA SER A 214 -5.47 10.98 21.99
C SER A 214 -6.75 10.21 22.25
N VAL A 215 -6.66 8.89 22.16
CA VAL A 215 -7.76 7.97 22.44
C VAL A 215 -7.28 6.82 23.30
N GLN A 216 -8.08 6.44 24.31
CA GLN A 216 -7.86 5.24 25.07
C GLN A 216 -8.27 4.05 24.20
N LEU A 217 -7.38 3.05 24.06
CA LEU A 217 -7.68 1.83 23.33
C LEU A 217 -8.45 0.86 24.20
N ASP A 218 -9.37 0.10 23.61
CA ASP A 218 -10.09 -0.96 24.30
C ASP A 218 -9.18 -2.17 24.58
N TYR A 219 -9.58 -3.02 25.55
CA TYR A 219 -8.81 -4.21 25.89
C TYR A 219 -8.62 -5.12 24.67
N GLY A 220 -7.36 -5.48 24.40
CA GLY A 220 -6.99 -6.31 23.25
C GLY A 220 -6.75 -5.54 21.94
N GLU A 221 -7.02 -4.23 21.88
CA GLU A 221 -6.65 -3.41 20.74
C GLU A 221 -5.16 -3.02 20.79
N ASN A 222 -4.50 -3.08 19.65
CA ASN A 222 -3.08 -2.69 19.50
C ASN A 222 -2.91 -1.29 18.90
N GLY A 223 -3.97 -0.72 18.36
CA GLY A 223 -4.03 0.60 17.74
C GLY A 223 -5.23 0.72 16.79
N ARG A 224 -5.60 1.95 16.46
CA ARG A 224 -6.66 2.30 15.51
C ARG A 224 -6.04 3.05 14.33
N ASN A 225 -6.74 3.08 13.21
CA ASN A 225 -6.38 4.01 12.15
C ASN A 225 -6.59 5.44 12.66
N VAL A 226 -5.51 6.16 12.86
CA VAL A 226 -5.52 7.48 13.50
C VAL A 226 -6.27 8.53 12.67
N LEU A 227 -6.29 8.37 11.34
CA LEU A 227 -6.97 9.30 10.44
C LEU A 227 -8.50 9.11 10.44
N HIS A 228 -8.99 8.01 11.02
CA HIS A 228 -10.43 7.73 11.22
C HIS A 228 -10.88 7.91 12.67
N MET A 229 -10.07 8.57 13.49
CA MET A 229 -10.52 9.02 14.80
C MET A 229 -11.46 10.22 14.60
N ASN A 230 -12.67 10.17 15.13
CA ASN A 230 -13.67 11.23 14.98
C ASN A 230 -13.13 12.63 15.28
N GLN A 231 -12.23 12.75 16.25
CA GLN A 231 -11.60 14.03 16.62
C GLN A 231 -10.68 14.57 15.51
N VAL A 232 -9.94 13.68 14.83
CA VAL A 232 -9.04 14.04 13.72
C VAL A 232 -9.85 14.37 12.48
N GLU A 233 -10.86 13.58 12.15
CA GLU A 233 -11.77 13.84 11.04
C GLU A 233 -12.48 15.18 11.21
N SER A 234 -13.14 15.42 12.35
CA SER A 234 -13.81 16.69 12.63
C SER A 234 -12.88 17.90 12.57
N TYR A 235 -11.65 17.76 13.11
CA TYR A 235 -10.67 18.83 13.04
C TYR A 235 -10.23 19.17 11.62
N LEU A 236 -10.03 18.15 10.78
CA LEU A 236 -9.65 18.35 9.38
C LEU A 236 -10.80 18.92 8.56
N ASP A 237 -12.05 18.47 8.81
CA ASP A 237 -13.24 18.99 8.16
C ASP A 237 -13.41 20.48 8.48
N ASP A 238 -13.37 20.86 9.77
CA ASP A 238 -13.44 22.25 10.20
C ASP A 238 -12.35 23.13 9.57
N LEU A 239 -11.13 22.58 9.46
CA LEU A 239 -9.96 23.32 8.94
C LEU A 239 -10.02 23.55 7.43
N PHE A 240 -10.61 22.62 6.67
CA PHE A 240 -10.66 22.69 5.21
C PHE A 240 -12.01 23.19 4.66
N GLU A 241 -13.03 23.40 5.51
CA GLU A 241 -14.31 24.02 5.16
C GLU A 241 -14.32 25.55 5.32
N GLU A 242 -13.36 26.12 6.09
CA GLU A 242 -13.15 27.58 6.22
C GLU A 242 -12.48 28.18 4.96
#